data_0380c45bf89b6950e4300f62626d6a0b
#
_entry.id   0380c45bf89b6950e4300f62626d6a0b
#
_cell.length_a   1.000
_cell.length_b   1.000
_cell.length_c   1.000
_cell.angle_alpha   90.00
_cell.angle_beta   90.00
_cell.angle_gamma   90.00
#
_symmetry.space_group_name_H-M   'P 1'
#
loop_
_entity.id
_entity.type
_entity.pdbx_description
1 polymer ?
#
loop_
_entity_poly.entity_id
_entity_poly.type
_entity_poly.pdbx_seq_one_letter_code
_entity_poly.pdbx_strand_id
1 'polypeptide(L)'
;AEALSFEDALFLLHERGKAMQDAVPVGKGGMLAVLGSSINEINNYISELKNKEVCEIANDNAEGQTIVSGDIKSINNLQEILKKNKKKSIVLPVSAPFHCSLMKSAAKIMSEKIYSVEFKKPKFEIINNVNASIEKSPENIKNLLIEQIYSEVKWRESVLYMANNGVSEFIEIGPGKVLSGLIKRIIKNATSKSVNSVEDIKNIFK
;
A
#
# COMPACT_ATOMS: atom_id res chain seq x y z
N ALA A 1 3.83 -16.50 -7.59
CA ALA A 1 4.67 -17.24 -6.63
C ALA A 1 4.07 -18.61 -6.27
N GLU A 2 2.89 -18.91 -6.78
CA GLU A 2 2.14 -20.17 -6.57
C GLU A 2 1.87 -20.48 -5.07
N ALA A 3 1.80 -19.44 -4.26
CA ALA A 3 1.45 -19.57 -2.84
C ALA A 3 -0.06 -19.81 -2.64
N LEU A 4 -0.89 -19.37 -3.59
CA LEU A 4 -2.34 -19.55 -3.65
C LEU A 4 -2.76 -20.09 -5.00
N SER A 5 -3.92 -20.74 -5.07
CA SER A 5 -4.62 -20.94 -6.33
C SER A 5 -5.09 -19.61 -6.92
N PHE A 6 -5.38 -19.58 -8.21
CA PHE A 6 -5.92 -18.37 -8.84
C PHE A 6 -7.32 -18.05 -8.31
N GLU A 7 -8.14 -19.05 -8.09
CA GLU A 7 -9.49 -18.95 -7.56
C GLU A 7 -9.48 -18.40 -6.14
N ASP A 8 -8.62 -18.92 -5.26
CA ASP A 8 -8.48 -18.42 -3.88
C ASP A 8 -7.96 -16.98 -3.86
N ALA A 9 -7.02 -16.65 -4.74
CA ALA A 9 -6.51 -15.28 -4.84
C ALA A 9 -7.62 -14.29 -5.25
N LEU A 10 -8.44 -14.63 -6.24
CA LEU A 10 -9.58 -13.82 -6.66
C LEU A 10 -10.63 -13.68 -5.55
N PHE A 11 -10.95 -14.78 -4.88
CA PHE A 11 -11.86 -14.80 -3.75
C PHE A 11 -11.39 -13.85 -2.64
N LEU A 12 -10.13 -13.99 -2.21
CA LEU A 12 -9.56 -13.13 -1.16
C LEU A 12 -9.51 -11.66 -1.58
N LEU A 13 -9.17 -11.35 -2.82
CA LEU A 13 -9.16 -9.97 -3.34
C LEU A 13 -10.56 -9.36 -3.32
N HIS A 14 -11.58 -10.11 -3.75
CA HIS A 14 -12.97 -9.67 -3.72
C HIS A 14 -13.45 -9.38 -2.29
N GLU A 15 -13.28 -10.35 -1.39
CA GLU A 15 -13.67 -10.22 0.01
C GLU A 15 -12.92 -9.08 0.71
N ARG A 16 -11.62 -8.92 0.42
CA ARG A 16 -10.81 -7.81 0.96
C ARG A 16 -11.37 -6.45 0.52
N GLY A 17 -11.65 -6.29 -0.77
CA GLY A 17 -12.21 -5.05 -1.29
C GLY A 17 -13.52 -4.69 -0.58
N LYS A 18 -14.42 -5.66 -0.42
CA LYS A 18 -15.69 -5.49 0.28
C LYS A 18 -15.49 -5.16 1.77
N ALA A 19 -14.70 -5.95 2.50
CA ALA A 19 -14.47 -5.74 3.92
C ALA A 19 -13.83 -4.37 4.21
N MET A 20 -12.86 -3.94 3.40
CA MET A 20 -12.22 -2.63 3.56
C MET A 20 -13.17 -1.48 3.20
N GLN A 21 -14.05 -1.64 2.21
CA GLN A 21 -15.05 -0.64 1.87
C GLN A 21 -16.09 -0.46 2.99
N ASP A 22 -16.49 -1.56 3.62
CA ASP A 22 -17.53 -1.57 4.66
C ASP A 22 -16.97 -1.21 6.06
N ALA A 23 -15.65 -1.15 6.23
CA ALA A 23 -15.01 -0.93 7.53
C ALA A 23 -15.29 0.45 8.13
N VAL A 24 -15.46 1.47 7.30
CA VAL A 24 -15.71 2.85 7.71
C VAL A 24 -16.83 3.44 6.86
N PRO A 25 -17.88 4.04 7.46
CA PRO A 25 -18.95 4.67 6.70
C PRO A 25 -18.42 5.74 5.73
N VAL A 26 -19.01 5.79 4.54
CA VAL A 26 -18.64 6.77 3.50
C VAL A 26 -18.66 8.19 4.07
N GLY A 27 -17.61 8.95 3.81
CA GLY A 27 -17.46 10.34 4.28
C GLY A 27 -16.94 10.48 5.72
N LYS A 28 -16.69 9.39 6.44
CA LYS A 28 -16.10 9.42 7.79
C LYS A 28 -14.58 9.32 7.79
N GLY A 29 -14.01 8.69 6.78
CA GLY A 29 -12.57 8.60 6.58
C GLY A 29 -12.12 9.25 5.29
N GLY A 30 -10.80 9.43 5.13
CA GLY A 30 -10.21 9.99 3.92
C GLY A 30 -8.73 9.71 3.82
N MET A 31 -8.17 10.02 2.65
CA MET A 31 -6.73 9.88 2.38
C MET A 31 -6.19 11.15 1.72
N LEU A 32 -4.96 11.51 2.07
CA LEU A 32 -4.28 12.71 1.61
C LEU A 32 -2.89 12.35 1.06
N ALA A 33 -2.65 12.66 -0.20
CA ALA A 33 -1.29 12.61 -0.76
C ALA A 33 -0.53 13.87 -0.36
N VAL A 34 0.61 13.71 0.31
CA VAL A 34 1.53 14.79 0.69
C VAL A 34 2.76 14.72 -0.21
N LEU A 35 3.10 15.83 -0.84
CA LEU A 35 4.16 15.91 -1.83
C LEU A 35 5.27 16.86 -1.38
N GLY A 36 6.53 16.44 -1.62
CA GLY A 36 7.72 17.26 -1.33
C GLY A 36 8.05 17.40 0.15
N SER A 37 7.52 16.52 1.02
CA SER A 37 7.86 16.46 2.44
C SER A 37 8.43 15.10 2.80
N SER A 38 9.37 15.07 3.73
CA SER A 38 9.86 13.82 4.32
C SER A 38 8.82 13.22 5.29
N ILE A 39 8.92 11.93 5.56
CA ILE A 39 8.08 11.24 6.55
C ILE A 39 8.19 11.89 7.93
N ASN A 40 9.40 12.30 8.35
CA ASN A 40 9.61 12.96 9.63
C ASN A 40 8.88 14.30 9.72
N GLU A 41 8.93 15.13 8.65
CA GLU A 41 8.14 16.37 8.60
C GLU A 41 6.64 16.10 8.70
N ILE A 42 6.14 15.06 7.99
CA ILE A 42 4.72 14.70 8.01
C ILE A 42 4.32 14.23 9.42
N ASN A 43 5.12 13.40 10.07
CA ASN A 43 4.87 12.98 11.46
C ASN A 43 4.85 14.17 12.43
N ASN A 44 5.71 15.17 12.25
CA ASN A 44 5.68 16.39 13.04
C ASN A 44 4.35 17.12 12.85
N TYR A 45 3.87 17.30 11.61
CA TYR A 45 2.57 17.93 11.35
C TYR A 45 1.39 17.11 11.90
N ILE A 46 1.45 15.79 11.84
CA ILE A 46 0.44 14.92 12.47
C ILE A 46 0.44 15.13 14.00
N SER A 47 1.60 15.26 14.61
CA SER A 47 1.71 15.50 16.06
C SER A 47 1.15 16.86 16.52
N GLU A 48 1.06 17.84 15.62
CA GLU A 48 0.44 19.15 15.89
C GLU A 48 -1.11 19.08 15.92
N LEU A 49 -1.71 17.98 15.45
CA LEU A 49 -3.17 17.82 15.47
C LEU A 49 -3.69 17.79 16.91
N LYS A 50 -4.61 18.68 17.21
CA LYS A 50 -5.19 18.83 18.56
C LYS A 50 -6.22 17.75 18.90
N ASN A 51 -6.76 17.10 17.87
CA ASN A 51 -7.73 16.02 18.02
C ASN A 51 -7.01 14.65 18.17
N LYS A 52 -7.66 13.74 18.90
CA LYS A 52 -7.17 12.36 19.11
C LYS A 52 -7.69 11.35 18.08
N GLU A 53 -8.33 11.85 17.01
CA GLU A 53 -8.85 11.02 15.93
C GLU A 53 -7.69 10.49 15.07
N VAL A 54 -7.91 9.36 14.41
CA VAL A 54 -6.87 8.67 13.64
C VAL A 54 -6.35 9.54 12.49
N CYS A 55 -5.03 9.64 12.41
CA CYS A 55 -4.29 10.25 11.29
C CYS A 55 -2.92 9.57 11.22
N GLU A 56 -2.72 8.69 10.27
CA GLU A 56 -1.55 7.79 10.20
C GLU A 56 -0.97 7.77 8.80
N ILE A 57 0.33 7.51 8.69
CA ILE A 57 0.96 7.26 7.39
C ILE A 57 0.44 5.93 6.86
N ALA A 58 -0.15 5.97 5.67
CA ALA A 58 -0.71 4.81 4.99
C ALA A 58 0.24 4.21 3.95
N ASN A 59 0.99 5.06 3.22
CA ASN A 59 1.95 4.59 2.22
C ASN A 59 3.19 5.47 2.20
N ASP A 60 4.37 4.85 2.26
CA ASP A 60 5.63 5.44 1.82
C ASP A 60 5.89 5.02 0.36
N ASN A 61 5.43 5.83 -0.58
CA ASN A 61 5.47 5.50 -2.00
C ASN A 61 6.81 5.83 -2.66
N ALA A 62 7.42 6.94 -2.28
CA ALA A 62 8.75 7.39 -2.74
C ALA A 62 9.19 8.57 -1.87
N GLU A 63 10.45 8.95 -1.94
CA GLU A 63 10.91 10.15 -1.25
C GLU A 63 10.11 11.37 -1.70
N GLY A 64 9.53 12.08 -0.73
CA GLY A 64 8.65 13.21 -0.99
C GLY A 64 7.28 12.84 -1.58
N GLN A 65 6.86 11.59 -1.49
CA GLN A 65 5.50 11.16 -1.88
C GLN A 65 4.94 10.15 -0.88
N THR A 66 4.23 10.67 0.09
CA THR A 66 3.62 9.90 1.20
C THR A 66 2.10 10.06 1.18
N ILE A 67 1.39 9.00 1.52
CA ILE A 67 -0.06 9.04 1.72
C ILE A 67 -0.36 8.96 3.20
N VAL A 68 -1.24 9.82 3.67
CA VAL A 68 -1.79 9.81 5.03
C VAL A 68 -3.25 9.39 4.97
N SER A 69 -3.68 8.60 5.93
CA SER A 69 -5.04 8.05 6.03
C SER A 69 -5.59 8.24 7.46
N GLY A 70 -6.89 8.41 7.58
CA GLY A 70 -7.51 8.57 8.89
C GLY A 70 -8.93 9.11 8.84
N ASP A 71 -9.39 9.61 9.99
CA ASP A 71 -10.66 10.30 10.10
C ASP A 71 -10.69 11.56 9.20
N ILE A 72 -11.82 11.80 8.55
CA ILE A 72 -11.94 12.92 7.60
C ILE A 72 -11.63 14.29 8.24
N LYS A 73 -11.95 14.47 9.54
CA LYS A 73 -11.63 15.70 10.26
C LYS A 73 -10.13 15.87 10.43
N SER A 74 -9.41 14.79 10.81
CA SER A 74 -7.96 14.80 10.94
C SER A 74 -7.28 15.06 9.61
N ILE A 75 -7.75 14.45 8.53
CA ILE A 75 -7.25 14.66 7.18
C ILE A 75 -7.43 16.13 6.75
N ASN A 76 -8.60 16.71 6.99
CA ASN A 76 -8.87 18.13 6.67
C ASN A 76 -7.99 19.08 7.51
N ASN A 77 -7.84 18.80 8.81
CA ASN A 77 -6.99 19.60 9.70
C ASN A 77 -5.51 19.50 9.28
N LEU A 78 -5.03 18.32 8.95
CA LEU A 78 -3.67 18.14 8.43
C LEU A 78 -3.48 18.90 7.11
N GLN A 79 -4.46 18.88 6.21
CA GLN A 79 -4.38 19.64 4.95
C GLN A 79 -4.24 21.13 5.20
N GLU A 80 -4.98 21.69 6.17
CA GLU A 80 -4.86 23.10 6.54
C GLU A 80 -3.48 23.44 7.16
N ILE A 81 -2.92 22.55 7.99
CA ILE A 81 -1.56 22.72 8.55
C ILE A 81 -0.54 22.73 7.41
N LEU A 82 -0.62 21.75 6.49
CA LEU A 82 0.27 21.66 5.35
C LEU A 82 0.18 22.90 4.44
N LYS A 83 -1.03 23.40 4.19
CA LYS A 83 -1.26 24.62 3.39
C LYS A 83 -0.62 25.85 4.04
N LYS A 84 -0.78 26.04 5.36
CA LYS A 84 -0.13 27.12 6.11
C LYS A 84 1.39 27.05 6.01
N ASN A 85 1.96 25.86 5.98
CA ASN A 85 3.39 25.61 5.82
C ASN A 85 3.86 25.55 4.36
N LYS A 86 3.00 25.95 3.39
CA LYS A 86 3.29 25.95 1.94
C LYS A 86 3.67 24.57 1.39
N LYS A 87 3.19 23.50 2.01
CA LYS A 87 3.39 22.12 1.56
C LYS A 87 2.24 21.70 0.65
N LYS A 88 2.57 20.99 -0.43
CA LYS A 88 1.59 20.52 -1.41
C LYS A 88 0.91 19.25 -0.92
N SER A 89 -0.41 19.23 -0.93
CA SER A 89 -1.22 18.05 -0.63
C SER A 89 -2.45 17.95 -1.52
N ILE A 90 -2.92 16.73 -1.75
CA ILE A 90 -4.07 16.43 -2.64
C ILE A 90 -4.93 15.40 -1.94
N VAL A 91 -6.19 15.71 -1.70
CA VAL A 91 -7.17 14.73 -1.20
C VAL A 91 -7.41 13.69 -2.30
N LEU A 92 -7.31 12.43 -1.93
CA LEU A 92 -7.53 11.32 -2.86
C LEU A 92 -9.03 11.03 -3.01
N PRO A 93 -9.53 10.75 -4.22
CA PRO A 93 -10.91 10.40 -4.48
C PRO A 93 -11.19 8.92 -4.12
N VAL A 94 -10.99 8.58 -2.84
CA VAL A 94 -11.20 7.23 -2.31
C VAL A 94 -12.35 7.21 -1.33
N SER A 95 -13.01 6.07 -1.20
CA SER A 95 -14.23 5.90 -0.41
C SER A 95 -13.97 5.49 1.04
N ALA A 96 -12.74 5.07 1.38
CA ALA A 96 -12.37 4.62 2.71
C ALA A 96 -10.93 4.98 3.06
N PRO A 97 -10.59 5.09 4.36
CA PRO A 97 -9.25 5.41 4.86
C PRO A 97 -8.39 4.14 4.94
N PHE A 98 -7.87 3.68 3.80
CA PHE A 98 -7.09 2.44 3.73
C PHE A 98 -5.76 2.54 4.47
N HIS A 99 -5.25 1.38 4.92
CA HIS A 99 -3.90 1.23 5.51
C HIS A 99 -3.68 2.07 6.78
N CYS A 100 -4.68 2.19 7.64
CA CYS A 100 -4.58 2.79 8.97
C CYS A 100 -5.40 1.98 9.99
N SER A 101 -5.30 2.33 11.26
CA SER A 101 -5.94 1.60 12.36
C SER A 101 -7.47 1.50 12.27
N LEU A 102 -8.13 2.38 11.49
CA LEU A 102 -9.58 2.30 11.21
C LEU A 102 -9.97 1.05 10.41
N MET A 103 -9.00 0.40 9.74
CA MET A 103 -9.23 -0.83 8.97
C MET A 103 -9.18 -2.12 9.80
N LYS A 104 -9.00 -2.06 11.12
CA LYS A 104 -8.89 -3.25 11.98
C LYS A 104 -10.12 -4.15 11.94
N SER A 105 -11.32 -3.58 11.75
CA SER A 105 -12.56 -4.37 11.56
C SER A 105 -12.52 -5.20 10.28
N ALA A 106 -12.03 -4.63 9.17
CA ALA A 106 -11.81 -5.36 7.93
C ALA A 106 -10.77 -6.47 8.09
N ALA A 107 -9.68 -6.20 8.81
CA ALA A 107 -8.64 -7.20 9.08
C ALA A 107 -9.20 -8.40 9.87
N LYS A 108 -10.09 -8.16 10.82
CA LYS A 108 -10.76 -9.24 11.57
C LYS A 108 -11.61 -10.13 10.66
N ILE A 109 -12.42 -9.54 9.77
CA ILE A 109 -13.22 -10.27 8.77
C ILE A 109 -12.31 -11.06 7.83
N MET A 110 -11.25 -10.42 7.34
CA MET A 110 -10.33 -11.05 6.40
C MET A 110 -9.47 -12.15 7.04
N SER A 111 -9.22 -12.09 8.33
CA SER A 111 -8.53 -13.17 9.05
C SER A 111 -9.25 -14.51 8.86
N GLU A 112 -10.56 -14.56 9.06
CA GLU A 112 -11.36 -15.78 8.86
C GLU A 112 -11.27 -16.28 7.40
N LYS A 113 -11.35 -15.37 6.43
CA LYS A 113 -11.26 -15.70 5.00
C LYS A 113 -9.86 -16.20 4.60
N ILE A 114 -8.81 -15.53 5.08
CA ILE A 114 -7.42 -15.90 4.79
C ILE A 114 -7.10 -17.28 5.39
N TYR A 115 -7.58 -17.57 6.60
CA TYR A 115 -7.38 -18.88 7.21
C TYR A 115 -8.26 -19.98 6.63
N SER A 116 -9.32 -19.67 5.88
CA SER A 116 -10.17 -20.66 5.22
C SER A 116 -9.59 -21.23 3.91
N VAL A 117 -8.52 -20.61 3.38
CA VAL A 117 -7.87 -21.06 2.13
C VAL A 117 -6.50 -21.66 2.38
N GLU A 118 -6.07 -22.55 1.50
CA GLU A 118 -4.76 -23.18 1.60
C GLU A 118 -3.67 -22.27 1.05
N PHE A 119 -2.66 -21.98 1.88
CA PHE A 119 -1.43 -21.33 1.45
C PHE A 119 -0.29 -22.35 1.37
N LYS A 120 0.42 -22.34 0.25
CA LYS A 120 1.61 -23.16 0.01
C LYS A 120 2.87 -22.31 0.16
N LYS A 121 4.00 -22.98 0.37
CA LYS A 121 5.29 -22.32 0.31
C LYS A 121 5.49 -21.72 -1.09
N PRO A 122 5.77 -20.41 -1.18
CA PRO A 122 5.95 -19.77 -2.48
C PRO A 122 7.18 -20.32 -3.21
N LYS A 123 7.06 -20.50 -4.53
CA LYS A 123 8.19 -20.90 -5.39
C LYS A 123 9.22 -19.79 -5.58
N PHE A 124 8.80 -18.56 -5.48
CA PHE A 124 9.64 -17.37 -5.61
C PHE A 124 9.56 -16.55 -4.32
N GLU A 125 10.57 -15.75 -4.06
CA GLU A 125 10.58 -14.85 -2.90
C GLU A 125 9.48 -13.82 -3.02
N ILE A 126 8.77 -13.60 -1.91
CA ILE A 126 7.73 -12.58 -1.78
C ILE A 126 8.26 -11.51 -0.84
N ILE A 127 8.28 -10.27 -1.32
CA ILE A 127 8.51 -9.10 -0.47
C ILE A 127 7.16 -8.59 -0.01
N ASN A 128 6.95 -8.54 1.30
CA ASN A 128 5.71 -8.02 1.85
C ASN A 128 5.82 -6.51 2.17
N ASN A 129 4.69 -5.82 2.16
CA ASN A 129 4.65 -4.37 2.35
C ASN A 129 4.69 -3.92 3.82
N VAL A 130 4.54 -4.84 4.79
CA VAL A 130 4.47 -4.50 6.22
C VAL A 130 5.86 -4.22 6.77
N ASN A 131 6.81 -5.12 6.51
CA ASN A 131 8.18 -5.03 7.00
C ASN A 131 9.23 -4.92 5.88
N ALA A 132 8.81 -4.79 4.62
CA ALA A 132 9.67 -4.63 3.44
C ALA A 132 10.74 -5.72 3.32
N SER A 133 10.41 -6.96 3.66
CA SER A 133 11.35 -8.08 3.69
C SER A 133 10.79 -9.34 3.02
N ILE A 134 11.68 -10.29 2.75
CA ILE A 134 11.31 -11.60 2.19
C ILE A 134 10.54 -12.40 3.23
N GLU A 135 9.43 -13.03 2.76
CA GLU A 135 8.71 -14.03 3.54
C GLU A 135 8.47 -15.29 2.71
N LYS A 136 8.71 -16.46 3.31
CA LYS A 136 8.58 -17.78 2.68
C LYS A 136 7.65 -18.72 3.45
N SER A 137 7.33 -18.40 4.70
CA SER A 137 6.41 -19.19 5.53
C SER A 137 4.97 -18.90 5.14
N PRO A 138 4.17 -19.92 4.75
CA PRO A 138 2.75 -19.74 4.46
C PRO A 138 1.99 -19.09 5.62
N GLU A 139 2.30 -19.47 6.85
CA GLU A 139 1.64 -18.95 8.04
C GLU A 139 1.97 -17.46 8.27
N ASN A 140 3.24 -17.09 8.13
CA ASN A 140 3.64 -15.68 8.25
C ASN A 140 3.06 -14.83 7.11
N ILE A 141 2.97 -15.38 5.89
CA ILE A 141 2.33 -14.69 4.76
C ILE A 141 0.87 -14.38 5.09
N LYS A 142 0.10 -15.32 5.67
CA LYS A 142 -1.27 -15.07 6.12
C LYS A 142 -1.33 -13.91 7.12
N ASN A 143 -0.50 -13.96 8.15
CA ASN A 143 -0.45 -12.93 9.18
C ASN A 143 -0.12 -11.54 8.60
N LEU A 144 0.87 -11.46 7.71
CA LEU A 144 1.27 -10.23 7.04
C LEU A 144 0.20 -9.70 6.09
N LEU A 145 -0.57 -10.56 5.42
CA LEU A 145 -1.71 -10.14 4.60
C LEU A 145 -2.83 -9.53 5.44
N ILE A 146 -3.07 -10.07 6.65
CA ILE A 146 -4.04 -9.53 7.60
C ILE A 146 -3.54 -8.17 8.13
N GLU A 147 -2.28 -8.10 8.55
CA GLU A 147 -1.68 -6.89 9.08
C GLU A 147 -1.61 -5.76 8.04
N GLN A 148 -1.33 -6.09 6.79
CA GLN A 148 -1.23 -5.14 5.69
C GLN A 148 -2.53 -4.33 5.46
N ILE A 149 -3.69 -4.84 5.91
CA ILE A 149 -4.98 -4.18 5.76
C ILE A 149 -5.02 -2.85 6.54
N TYR A 150 -4.40 -2.81 7.73
CA TYR A 150 -4.41 -1.66 8.63
C TYR A 150 -3.03 -1.06 8.91
N SER A 151 -1.98 -1.56 8.26
CA SER A 151 -0.60 -1.09 8.44
C SER A 151 -0.09 -0.35 7.21
N GLU A 152 0.89 0.50 7.43
CA GLU A 152 1.59 1.25 6.39
C GLU A 152 2.11 0.34 5.27
N VAL A 153 1.94 0.77 4.03
CA VAL A 153 2.53 0.15 2.85
C VAL A 153 3.94 0.72 2.65
N LYS A 154 4.96 -0.02 3.02
CA LYS A 154 6.38 0.34 2.89
C LYS A 154 6.90 0.06 1.48
N TRP A 155 6.28 0.71 0.48
CA TRP A 155 6.62 0.47 -0.92
C TRP A 155 8.04 0.89 -1.25
N ARG A 156 8.45 2.08 -0.83
CA ARG A 156 9.80 2.59 -1.08
C ARG A 156 10.87 1.68 -0.47
N GLU A 157 10.70 1.26 0.77
CA GLU A 157 11.63 0.34 1.43
C GLU A 157 11.67 -1.02 0.71
N SER A 158 10.52 -1.55 0.28
CA SER A 158 10.43 -2.82 -0.47
C SER A 158 11.21 -2.75 -1.78
N VAL A 159 11.08 -1.66 -2.52
CA VAL A 159 11.81 -1.46 -3.79
C VAL A 159 13.31 -1.29 -3.54
N LEU A 160 13.70 -0.53 -2.52
CA LEU A 160 15.12 -0.38 -2.13
C LEU A 160 15.72 -1.72 -1.67
N TYR A 161 14.96 -2.50 -0.89
CA TYR A 161 15.40 -3.84 -0.48
C TYR A 161 15.69 -4.74 -1.70
N MET A 162 14.76 -4.79 -2.67
CA MET A 162 14.96 -5.57 -3.90
C MET A 162 16.19 -5.09 -4.68
N ALA A 163 16.36 -3.79 -4.85
CA ALA A 163 17.51 -3.24 -5.56
C ALA A 163 18.84 -3.55 -4.88
N ASN A 164 18.90 -3.43 -3.55
CA ASN A 164 20.10 -3.76 -2.77
C ASN A 164 20.45 -5.26 -2.82
N ASN A 165 19.47 -6.11 -3.17
CA ASN A 165 19.65 -7.54 -3.41
C ASN A 165 19.79 -7.90 -4.91
N GLY A 166 20.14 -6.92 -5.75
CA GLY A 166 20.53 -7.15 -7.15
C GLY A 166 19.38 -7.10 -8.16
N VAL A 167 18.15 -6.77 -7.75
CA VAL A 167 17.03 -6.61 -8.70
C VAL A 167 17.18 -5.28 -9.42
N SER A 168 17.32 -5.33 -10.75
CA SER A 168 17.46 -4.16 -11.62
C SER A 168 16.33 -4.01 -12.65
N GLU A 169 15.54 -5.06 -12.85
CA GLU A 169 14.41 -5.07 -13.78
C GLU A 169 13.10 -5.36 -13.02
N PHE A 170 12.08 -4.54 -13.28
CA PHE A 170 10.77 -4.62 -12.65
C PHE A 170 9.67 -4.73 -13.72
N ILE A 171 8.72 -5.62 -13.49
CA ILE A 171 7.57 -5.79 -14.37
C ILE A 171 6.30 -5.57 -13.55
N GLU A 172 5.56 -4.50 -13.84
CA GLU A 172 4.25 -4.22 -13.25
C GLU A 172 3.18 -4.94 -14.07
N ILE A 173 2.49 -5.91 -13.45
CA ILE A 173 1.41 -6.65 -14.09
C ILE A 173 0.07 -6.14 -13.55
N GLY A 174 -0.75 -5.58 -14.43
CA GLY A 174 -2.07 -5.05 -14.08
C GLY A 174 -2.38 -3.72 -14.76
N PRO A 175 -3.54 -3.12 -14.49
CA PRO A 175 -3.98 -1.88 -15.15
C PRO A 175 -3.14 -0.68 -14.68
N GLY A 176 -2.69 0.10 -15.64
CA GLY A 176 -1.95 1.34 -15.38
C GLY A 176 -0.42 1.22 -15.37
N LYS A 177 0.25 2.25 -14.84
CA LYS A 177 1.72 2.37 -14.80
C LYS A 177 2.18 3.08 -13.51
N VAL A 178 1.41 2.95 -12.43
CA VAL A 178 1.66 3.69 -11.19
C VAL A 178 2.92 3.20 -10.51
N LEU A 179 3.06 1.88 -10.34
CA LEU A 179 4.22 1.27 -9.68
C LEU A 179 5.50 1.47 -10.50
N SER A 180 5.41 1.30 -11.81
CA SER A 180 6.53 1.60 -12.74
C SER A 180 7.00 3.06 -12.62
N GLY A 181 6.08 3.99 -12.45
CA GLY A 181 6.38 5.40 -12.20
C GLY A 181 7.08 5.65 -10.86
N LEU A 182 6.67 4.94 -9.81
CA LEU A 182 7.28 5.01 -8.48
C LEU A 182 8.69 4.40 -8.47
N ILE A 183 8.88 3.24 -9.10
CA ILE A 183 10.18 2.57 -9.21
C ILE A 183 11.22 3.51 -9.82
N LYS A 184 10.89 4.19 -10.93
CA LYS A 184 11.79 5.17 -11.59
C LYS A 184 12.17 6.36 -10.71
N ARG A 185 11.33 6.73 -9.73
CA ARG A 185 11.64 7.78 -8.75
C ARG A 185 12.55 7.28 -7.63
N ILE A 186 12.37 6.01 -7.23
CA ILE A 186 13.13 5.39 -6.13
C ILE A 186 14.52 4.98 -6.62
N ILE A 187 14.61 4.38 -7.83
CA ILE A 187 15.86 3.84 -8.38
C ILE A 187 16.10 4.39 -9.78
N LYS A 188 17.07 5.28 -9.92
CA LYS A 188 17.37 5.96 -11.18
C LYS A 188 17.77 5.03 -12.32
N ASN A 189 18.48 3.93 -12.03
CA ASN A 189 19.03 3.01 -13.01
C ASN A 189 18.23 1.72 -13.20
N ALA A 190 17.06 1.59 -12.55
CA ALA A 190 16.20 0.43 -12.74
C ALA A 190 15.40 0.52 -14.05
N THR A 191 15.26 -0.62 -14.72
CA THR A 191 14.33 -0.76 -15.83
C THR A 191 12.96 -1.15 -15.30
N SER A 192 11.91 -0.55 -15.85
CA SER A 192 10.54 -0.87 -15.45
C SER A 192 9.65 -0.95 -16.68
N LYS A 193 8.93 -2.07 -16.79
CA LYS A 193 7.95 -2.34 -17.85
C LYS A 193 6.58 -2.56 -17.23
N SER A 194 5.51 -2.22 -17.96
CA SER A 194 4.11 -2.46 -17.54
C SER A 194 3.46 -3.41 -18.53
N VAL A 195 2.68 -4.35 -18.01
CA VAL A 195 1.91 -5.34 -18.76
C VAL A 195 0.44 -5.15 -18.47
N ASN A 196 -0.28 -4.56 -19.42
CA ASN A 196 -1.70 -4.23 -19.29
C ASN A 196 -2.57 -5.00 -20.29
N SER A 197 -1.96 -5.67 -21.27
CA SER A 197 -2.65 -6.34 -22.37
C SER A 197 -1.94 -7.61 -22.81
N VAL A 198 -2.63 -8.44 -23.60
CA VAL A 198 -2.05 -9.63 -24.23
C VAL A 198 -0.89 -9.25 -25.17
N GLU A 199 -0.96 -8.09 -25.82
CA GLU A 199 0.11 -7.63 -26.69
C GLU A 199 1.38 -7.27 -25.90
N ASP A 200 1.22 -6.66 -24.72
CA ASP A 200 2.37 -6.37 -23.83
C ASP A 200 3.07 -7.67 -23.41
N ILE A 201 2.29 -8.74 -23.10
CA ILE A 201 2.85 -10.06 -22.78
C ILE A 201 3.73 -10.57 -23.94
N LYS A 202 3.23 -10.53 -25.18
CA LYS A 202 3.99 -10.98 -26.37
C LYS A 202 5.27 -10.17 -26.57
N ASN A 203 5.29 -8.89 -26.19
CA ASN A 203 6.44 -8.01 -26.38
C ASN A 203 7.50 -8.13 -25.29
N ILE A 204 7.15 -8.60 -24.10
CA ILE A 204 8.10 -8.81 -22.99
C ILE A 204 8.98 -10.04 -23.23
N PHE A 205 8.44 -11.07 -23.92
CA PHE A 205 9.14 -12.34 -24.19
C PHE A 205 9.77 -12.43 -25.57
N LYS A 206 9.81 -11.35 -26.32
CA LYS A 206 10.61 -11.21 -27.55
C LYS A 206 12.01 -10.71 -27.25
#